data_ccdd4d0e491d6ba4637f8f3a8161ee64
#
_entry.id   ccdd4d0e491d6ba4637f8f3a8161ee64
#
_cell.length_a   1.000
_cell.length_b   1.000
_cell.length_c   1.000
_cell.angle_alpha   90.00
_cell.angle_beta   90.00
_cell.angle_gamma   90.00
#
_symmetry.space_group_name_H-M   'P 1'
#
loop_
_entity.id
_entity.type
_entity.pdbx_description
1 polymer ?
#
loop_
_entity_poly.entity_id
_entity_poly.type
_entity_poly.pdbx_seq_one_letter_code
_entity_poly.pdbx_strand_id
1 'polypeptide(L)'
;MSNTNKDIQEMLDVLNLPECSKKFDQRLGEPALGSYSPIQFLREVLQPQYDVVLNKRFTDNLRKSSLIETDAKVENLRTGNGRVYNETTVQQLLTFRFAEDRKNVGVFGVSGVGKSYFLAAFCVEACWRNYSCKFVDYCELLEELITLDQSKDKSKYSRRLRHYAKYQLLFIDDFGISRFGEDGMKILYHLIKMRTDQQRSTLFSSQYNPDEWGSCLGLDQSGYGKVDGIRRRLTSGYTVVIERSK
;
A
#
# COMPACT_ATOMS: atom_id res chain seq x y z
N MET A 1 27.52 29.32 -27.22
CA MET A 1 27.56 28.14 -26.34
C MET A 1 28.88 27.40 -26.62
N SER A 2 29.57 26.96 -25.55
CA SER A 2 30.78 26.14 -25.75
C SER A 2 30.39 24.78 -26.34
N ASN A 3 31.36 24.14 -27.03
CA ASN A 3 31.10 22.82 -27.65
C ASN A 3 30.65 21.82 -26.60
N THR A 4 31.22 21.86 -25.38
CA THR A 4 30.89 21.02 -24.22
C THR A 4 29.45 21.17 -23.76
N ASN A 5 28.86 22.37 -23.85
CA ASN A 5 27.46 22.57 -23.42
C ASN A 5 26.47 21.91 -24.39
N LYS A 6 26.78 21.90 -25.69
CA LYS A 6 26.02 21.20 -26.72
C LYS A 6 26.11 19.68 -26.53
N ASP A 7 27.27 19.16 -26.18
CA ASP A 7 27.48 17.74 -25.93
C ASP A 7 26.67 17.27 -24.73
N ILE A 8 26.62 18.06 -23.63
CA ILE A 8 25.80 17.73 -22.44
C ILE A 8 24.30 17.73 -22.78
N GLN A 9 23.86 18.70 -23.56
CA GLN A 9 22.46 18.80 -23.99
C GLN A 9 22.03 17.59 -24.82
N GLU A 10 22.87 17.21 -25.80
CA GLU A 10 22.65 16.00 -26.59
C GLU A 10 22.59 14.73 -25.71
N MET A 11 23.49 14.62 -24.73
CA MET A 11 23.46 13.51 -23.77
C MET A 11 22.13 13.48 -22.95
N LEU A 12 21.63 14.63 -22.46
CA LEU A 12 20.37 14.71 -21.72
C LEU A 12 19.18 14.32 -22.60
N ASP A 13 19.17 14.70 -23.86
CA ASP A 13 18.13 14.37 -24.83
C ASP A 13 18.16 12.87 -25.19
N VAL A 14 19.33 12.28 -25.45
CA VAL A 14 19.49 10.83 -25.68
C VAL A 14 19.08 10.01 -24.50
N LEU A 15 19.38 10.48 -23.28
CA LEU A 15 18.93 9.83 -22.02
C LEU A 15 17.45 10.07 -21.72
N ASN A 16 16.72 10.81 -22.56
CA ASN A 16 15.33 11.17 -22.39
C ASN A 16 15.03 11.86 -21.04
N LEU A 17 15.83 12.90 -20.74
CA LEU A 17 15.73 13.73 -19.54
C LEU A 17 15.34 15.18 -19.89
N PRO A 18 14.14 15.43 -20.47
CA PRO A 18 13.76 16.73 -21.00
C PRO A 18 13.70 17.84 -19.97
N GLU A 19 13.32 17.55 -18.73
CA GLU A 19 13.27 18.55 -17.67
C GLU A 19 14.67 18.94 -17.18
N CYS A 20 15.62 18.01 -17.21
CA CYS A 20 17.05 18.32 -16.99
C CYS A 20 17.59 19.21 -18.09
N SER A 21 17.30 18.89 -19.36
CA SER A 21 17.73 19.67 -20.54
C SER A 21 17.25 21.12 -20.47
N LYS A 22 15.95 21.33 -20.21
CA LYS A 22 15.36 22.67 -20.00
C LYS A 22 16.03 23.43 -18.85
N LYS A 23 16.23 22.75 -17.69
CA LYS A 23 16.80 23.39 -16.51
C LYS A 23 18.28 23.73 -16.70
N PHE A 24 19.02 22.87 -17.38
CA PHE A 24 20.40 23.08 -17.73
C PHE A 24 20.55 24.35 -18.61
N ASP A 25 19.74 24.49 -19.66
CA ASP A 25 19.75 25.68 -20.54
C ASP A 25 19.39 26.95 -19.75
N GLN A 26 18.37 26.91 -18.94
CA GLN A 26 17.97 28.04 -18.10
C GLN A 26 19.14 28.51 -17.24
N ARG A 27 19.87 27.60 -16.60
CA ARG A 27 20.96 27.91 -15.69
C ARG A 27 22.21 28.43 -16.41
N LEU A 28 22.48 27.92 -17.59
CA LEU A 28 23.60 28.43 -18.43
C LEU A 28 23.41 29.91 -18.84
N GLY A 29 22.16 30.38 -18.96
CA GLY A 29 21.83 31.76 -19.27
C GLY A 29 21.89 32.72 -18.08
N GLU A 30 22.08 32.24 -16.87
CA GLU A 30 22.04 33.08 -15.64
C GLU A 30 23.43 33.72 -15.35
N PRO A 31 23.49 35.02 -15.04
CA PRO A 31 24.75 35.70 -14.69
C PRO A 31 25.45 35.17 -13.44
N ALA A 32 24.66 34.51 -12.54
CA ALA A 32 25.13 34.01 -11.26
C ALA A 32 25.72 32.59 -11.31
N LEU A 33 25.93 32.01 -12.49
CA LEU A 33 26.42 30.62 -12.64
C LEU A 33 27.69 30.35 -11.83
N GLY A 34 28.61 31.32 -11.74
CA GLY A 34 29.87 31.20 -10.99
C GLY A 34 29.73 31.16 -9.47
N SER A 35 28.55 31.46 -8.89
CA SER A 35 28.31 31.47 -7.45
C SER A 35 27.83 30.10 -6.89
N TYR A 36 27.48 29.15 -7.79
CA TYR A 36 27.02 27.81 -7.39
C TYR A 36 28.19 26.86 -7.18
N SER A 37 28.10 26.05 -6.11
CA SER A 37 28.98 24.87 -6.08
C SER A 37 28.57 23.87 -7.15
N PRO A 38 29.48 23.05 -7.69
CA PRO A 38 29.17 22.04 -8.69
C PRO A 38 28.03 21.07 -8.25
N ILE A 39 27.99 20.74 -6.95
CA ILE A 39 26.97 19.86 -6.35
C ILE A 39 25.59 20.54 -6.35
N GLN A 40 25.54 21.83 -6.00
CA GLN A 40 24.28 22.60 -6.02
C GLN A 40 23.73 22.71 -7.44
N PHE A 41 24.60 23.04 -8.41
CA PHE A 41 24.22 23.10 -9.81
C PHE A 41 23.65 21.76 -10.32
N LEU A 42 24.35 20.66 -10.06
CA LEU A 42 23.91 19.31 -10.45
C LEU A 42 22.56 18.95 -9.83
N ARG A 43 22.36 19.24 -8.53
CA ARG A 43 21.09 19.03 -7.84
C ARG A 43 19.96 19.79 -8.49
N GLU A 44 20.14 21.07 -8.78
CA GLU A 44 19.11 21.90 -9.38
C GLU A 44 18.73 21.46 -10.80
N VAL A 45 19.70 20.99 -11.58
CA VAL A 45 19.44 20.46 -12.94
C VAL A 45 18.67 19.15 -12.87
N LEU A 46 18.99 18.26 -11.93
CA LEU A 46 18.37 16.95 -11.81
C LEU A 46 16.99 16.97 -11.13
N GLN A 47 16.77 17.91 -10.20
CA GLN A 47 15.57 17.93 -9.36
C GLN A 47 14.24 17.91 -10.14
N PRO A 48 14.03 18.73 -11.20
CA PRO A 48 12.77 18.74 -11.94
C PRO A 48 12.44 17.40 -12.58
N GLN A 49 13.42 16.73 -13.18
CA GLN A 49 13.23 15.41 -13.78
C GLN A 49 12.95 14.34 -12.73
N TYR A 50 13.65 14.41 -11.59
CA TYR A 50 13.41 13.54 -10.46
C TYR A 50 11.97 13.65 -9.97
N ASP A 51 11.46 14.88 -9.80
CA ASP A 51 10.08 15.13 -9.35
C ASP A 51 9.05 14.59 -10.36
N VAL A 52 9.26 14.77 -11.65
CA VAL A 52 8.40 14.22 -12.71
C VAL A 52 8.36 12.69 -12.64
N VAL A 53 9.52 12.04 -12.47
CA VAL A 53 9.60 10.57 -12.36
C VAL A 53 8.90 10.07 -11.10
N LEU A 54 9.09 10.74 -9.94
CA LEU A 54 8.42 10.37 -8.70
C LEU A 54 6.90 10.53 -8.81
N ASN A 55 6.42 11.66 -9.34
CA ASN A 55 5.00 11.91 -9.52
C ASN A 55 4.36 10.87 -10.45
N LYS A 56 5.05 10.52 -11.55
CA LYS A 56 4.59 9.46 -12.45
C LYS A 56 4.50 8.11 -11.74
N ARG A 57 5.53 7.72 -10.98
CA ARG A 57 5.54 6.48 -10.21
C ARG A 57 4.40 6.45 -9.18
N PHE A 58 4.20 7.53 -8.46
CA PHE A 58 3.08 7.67 -7.52
C PHE A 58 1.74 7.46 -8.22
N THR A 59 1.47 8.21 -9.30
CA THR A 59 0.22 8.12 -10.06
C THR A 59 -0.01 6.70 -10.59
N ASP A 60 1.03 6.05 -11.13
CA ASP A 60 0.95 4.68 -11.62
C ASP A 60 0.69 3.67 -10.50
N ASN A 61 1.34 3.81 -9.33
CA ASN A 61 1.12 2.95 -8.17
C ASN A 61 -0.29 3.14 -7.62
N LEU A 62 -0.76 4.38 -7.49
CA LEU A 62 -2.10 4.71 -7.01
C LEU A 62 -3.17 4.12 -7.93
N ARG A 63 -3.04 4.28 -9.23
CA ARG A 63 -3.95 3.66 -10.21
C ARG A 63 -3.97 2.13 -10.10
N LYS A 64 -2.80 1.49 -9.97
CA LYS A 64 -2.67 0.02 -9.83
C LYS A 64 -3.20 -0.47 -8.49
N SER A 65 -3.20 0.34 -7.47
CA SER A 65 -3.75 -0.02 -6.15
C SER A 65 -5.25 -0.25 -6.18
N SER A 66 -5.98 0.35 -7.12
CA SER A 66 -7.45 0.36 -7.20
C SER A 66 -8.13 1.01 -5.99
N LEU A 67 -7.42 1.87 -5.28
CA LEU A 67 -8.01 2.68 -4.21
C LEU A 67 -8.96 3.71 -4.81
N ILE A 68 -10.16 3.85 -4.23
CA ILE A 68 -11.17 4.83 -4.64
C ILE A 68 -10.93 6.17 -3.93
N GLU A 69 -10.69 6.14 -2.63
CA GLU A 69 -10.47 7.34 -1.79
C GLU A 69 -9.01 7.82 -1.88
N THR A 70 -8.65 8.39 -3.03
CA THR A 70 -7.26 8.74 -3.36
C THR A 70 -6.74 10.03 -2.73
N ASP A 71 -7.61 10.82 -2.09
CA ASP A 71 -7.30 12.07 -1.39
C ASP A 71 -7.13 11.88 0.13
N ALA A 72 -7.23 10.65 0.63
CA ALA A 72 -6.98 10.33 2.02
C ALA A 72 -5.53 10.66 2.41
N LYS A 73 -5.35 11.30 3.58
CA LYS A 73 -4.06 11.80 4.05
C LYS A 73 -3.74 11.29 5.44
N VAL A 74 -2.49 10.88 5.66
CA VAL A 74 -2.01 10.42 6.96
C VAL A 74 -1.97 11.55 8.00
N GLU A 75 -1.83 12.81 7.57
CA GLU A 75 -1.87 13.99 8.44
C GLU A 75 -3.24 14.18 9.10
N ASN A 76 -4.29 13.62 8.53
CA ASN A 76 -5.65 13.65 9.08
C ASN A 76 -5.90 12.53 10.11
N LEU A 77 -4.95 11.63 10.30
CA LEU A 77 -5.02 10.55 11.30
C LEU A 77 -4.60 11.09 12.68
N ARG A 78 -5.44 11.92 13.26
CA ARG A 78 -5.20 12.53 14.57
C ARG A 78 -6.31 12.18 15.53
N THR A 79 -5.98 12.05 16.81
CA THR A 79 -6.96 12.00 17.89
C THR A 79 -7.78 13.29 17.90
N GLY A 80 -9.08 13.18 18.02
CA GLY A 80 -10.05 14.27 17.92
C GLY A 80 -11.14 13.97 16.90
N ASN A 81 -12.10 14.88 16.72
CA ASN A 81 -13.24 14.69 15.83
C ASN A 81 -14.03 13.40 16.08
N GLY A 82 -14.20 13.03 17.35
CA GLY A 82 -14.90 11.81 17.74
C GLY A 82 -14.09 10.53 17.66
N ARG A 83 -12.76 10.60 17.46
CA ARG A 83 -11.88 9.44 17.31
C ARG A 83 -10.69 9.50 18.26
N VAL A 84 -10.32 8.34 18.78
CA VAL A 84 -9.12 8.15 19.61
C VAL A 84 -8.25 7.08 18.97
N TYR A 85 -6.98 7.42 18.76
CA TYR A 85 -5.95 6.52 18.25
C TYR A 85 -4.85 6.33 19.30
N ASN A 86 -4.17 5.20 19.26
CA ASN A 86 -2.85 5.11 19.88
C ASN A 86 -1.84 5.84 19.00
N GLU A 87 -1.59 7.11 19.31
CA GLU A 87 -0.72 7.99 18.51
C GLU A 87 0.71 7.44 18.37
N THR A 88 1.25 6.84 19.43
CA THR A 88 2.59 6.22 19.38
C THR A 88 2.65 5.12 18.32
N THR A 89 1.63 4.25 18.27
CA THR A 89 1.55 3.19 17.26
C THR A 89 1.39 3.77 15.86
N VAL A 90 0.55 4.80 15.69
CA VAL A 90 0.38 5.47 14.39
C VAL A 90 1.71 6.07 13.91
N GLN A 91 2.45 6.77 14.79
CA GLN A 91 3.76 7.34 14.46
C GLN A 91 4.79 6.26 14.08
N GLN A 92 4.80 5.13 14.79
CA GLN A 92 5.64 3.99 14.43
C GLN A 92 5.29 3.45 13.04
N LEU A 93 4.00 3.32 12.72
CA LEU A 93 3.56 2.84 11.40
C LEU A 93 3.94 3.81 10.27
N LEU A 94 3.91 5.13 10.52
CA LEU A 94 4.32 6.15 9.55
C LEU A 94 5.81 6.07 9.17
N THR A 95 6.63 5.39 9.94
CA THR A 95 8.01 5.09 9.53
C THR A 95 8.11 4.04 8.42
N PHE A 96 7.04 3.29 8.18
CA PHE A 96 6.98 2.14 7.25
C PHE A 96 7.93 0.97 7.57
N ARG A 97 8.56 0.96 8.75
CA ARG A 97 9.40 -0.17 9.19
C ARG A 97 8.64 -1.49 9.21
N PHE A 98 7.32 -1.46 9.46
CA PHE A 98 6.50 -2.67 9.40
C PHE A 98 6.60 -3.38 8.03
N ALA A 99 6.73 -2.62 6.94
CA ALA A 99 6.88 -3.18 5.60
C ALA A 99 8.28 -3.77 5.37
N GLU A 100 9.32 -3.13 5.90
CA GLU A 100 10.71 -3.63 5.88
C GLU A 100 10.85 -4.88 6.75
N ASP A 101 10.25 -4.87 7.94
CA ASP A 101 10.23 -5.98 8.90
C ASP A 101 9.21 -7.08 8.52
N ARG A 102 8.47 -6.88 7.41
CA ARG A 102 7.50 -7.86 6.86
C ARG A 102 6.38 -8.19 7.86
N LYS A 103 5.97 -7.19 8.63
CA LYS A 103 4.91 -7.32 9.64
C LYS A 103 3.57 -6.89 9.04
N ASN A 104 2.51 -7.54 9.49
CA ASN A 104 1.14 -7.18 9.16
C ASN A 104 0.63 -6.07 10.09
N VAL A 105 -0.44 -5.39 9.66
CA VAL A 105 -1.10 -4.35 10.46
C VAL A 105 -2.60 -4.60 10.49
N GLY A 106 -3.15 -4.81 11.67
CA GLY A 106 -4.59 -4.90 11.90
C GLY A 106 -5.15 -3.60 12.45
N VAL A 107 -6.23 -3.11 11.84
CA VAL A 107 -6.96 -1.90 12.27
C VAL A 107 -8.34 -2.31 12.73
N PHE A 108 -8.61 -2.15 14.02
CA PHE A 108 -9.83 -2.62 14.67
C PHE A 108 -10.68 -1.47 15.21
N GLY A 109 -11.97 -1.67 15.28
CA GLY A 109 -12.92 -0.72 15.85
C GLY A 109 -14.33 -0.88 15.29
N VAL A 110 -15.30 -0.25 15.91
CA VAL A 110 -16.71 -0.32 15.49
C VAL A 110 -16.94 0.26 14.10
N SER A 111 -18.09 -0.07 13.50
CA SER A 111 -18.48 0.49 12.20
C SER A 111 -18.51 2.02 12.23
N GLY A 112 -18.08 2.66 11.13
CA GLY A 112 -18.07 4.11 10.96
C GLY A 112 -17.01 4.87 11.75
N VAL A 113 -16.07 4.21 12.44
CA VAL A 113 -15.03 4.88 13.23
C VAL A 113 -13.86 5.40 12.39
N GLY A 114 -13.81 5.06 11.08
CA GLY A 114 -12.79 5.55 10.15
C GLY A 114 -11.67 4.57 9.84
N LYS A 115 -11.89 3.25 10.02
CA LYS A 115 -10.92 2.21 9.68
C LYS A 115 -10.54 2.21 8.19
N SER A 116 -11.55 2.29 7.31
CA SER A 116 -11.35 2.34 5.85
C SER A 116 -10.53 3.57 5.45
N TYR A 117 -10.83 4.74 6.03
CA TYR A 117 -10.05 5.96 5.82
C TYR A 117 -8.59 5.79 6.28
N PHE A 118 -8.37 5.12 7.42
CA PHE A 118 -7.02 4.81 7.90
C PHE A 118 -6.25 3.97 6.89
N LEU A 119 -6.85 2.88 6.40
CA LEU A 119 -6.22 2.03 5.38
C LEU A 119 -5.98 2.80 4.07
N ALA A 120 -6.94 3.63 3.62
CA ALA A 120 -6.81 4.45 2.43
C ALA A 120 -5.63 5.43 2.55
N ALA A 121 -5.52 6.16 3.68
CA ALA A 121 -4.43 7.08 3.92
C ALA A 121 -3.05 6.39 3.90
N PHE A 122 -2.94 5.21 4.53
CA PHE A 122 -1.71 4.41 4.47
C PHE A 122 -1.42 3.85 3.08
N CYS A 123 -2.44 3.54 2.28
CA CYS A 123 -2.26 3.11 0.90
C CYS A 123 -1.72 4.25 0.01
N VAL A 124 -2.26 5.46 0.15
CA VAL A 124 -1.75 6.65 -0.55
C VAL A 124 -0.29 6.92 -0.18
N GLU A 125 0.02 6.95 1.12
CA GLU A 125 1.38 7.17 1.61
C GLU A 125 2.35 6.07 1.13
N ALA A 126 1.92 4.81 1.11
CA ALA A 126 2.70 3.71 0.56
C ALA A 126 3.01 3.89 -0.94
N CYS A 127 2.04 4.38 -1.71
CA CYS A 127 2.23 4.69 -3.14
C CYS A 127 3.26 5.81 -3.34
N TRP A 128 3.25 6.84 -2.49
CA TRP A 128 4.27 7.90 -2.47
C TRP A 128 5.66 7.35 -2.17
N ARG A 129 5.76 6.41 -1.25
CA ARG A 129 7.02 5.71 -0.93
C ARG A 129 7.41 4.64 -1.94
N ASN A 130 6.70 4.61 -3.08
CA ASN A 130 6.98 3.70 -4.20
C ASN A 130 6.80 2.20 -3.87
N TYR A 131 5.97 1.86 -2.89
CA TYR A 131 5.54 0.48 -2.70
C TYR A 131 4.52 0.08 -3.77
N SER A 132 4.58 -1.17 -4.21
CA SER A 132 3.50 -1.74 -5.02
C SER A 132 2.34 -2.13 -4.11
N CYS A 133 1.21 -1.44 -4.26
CA CYS A 133 0.03 -1.57 -3.41
C CYS A 133 -1.16 -2.17 -4.15
N LYS A 134 -2.03 -2.87 -3.43
CA LYS A 134 -3.37 -3.26 -3.88
C LYS A 134 -4.34 -3.05 -2.73
N PHE A 135 -5.40 -2.31 -2.98
CA PHE A 135 -6.54 -2.13 -2.09
C PHE A 135 -7.71 -2.95 -2.60
N VAL A 136 -8.40 -3.64 -1.70
CA VAL A 136 -9.55 -4.48 -2.06
C VAL A 136 -10.49 -4.60 -0.86
N ASP A 137 -11.78 -4.63 -1.13
CA ASP A 137 -12.80 -5.04 -0.17
C ASP A 137 -12.73 -6.55 0.07
N TYR A 138 -12.98 -6.97 1.31
CA TYR A 138 -12.93 -8.38 1.70
C TYR A 138 -13.95 -9.25 0.94
N CYS A 139 -15.17 -8.75 0.77
CA CYS A 139 -16.21 -9.50 0.05
C CYS A 139 -15.89 -9.61 -1.43
N GLU A 140 -15.52 -8.51 -2.08
CA GLU A 140 -15.11 -8.49 -3.50
C GLU A 140 -13.95 -9.45 -3.78
N LEU A 141 -12.94 -9.47 -2.89
CA LEU A 141 -11.79 -10.36 -2.98
C LEU A 141 -12.21 -11.83 -2.97
N LEU A 142 -13.06 -12.22 -2.02
CA LEU A 142 -13.46 -13.62 -1.87
C LEU A 142 -14.46 -14.05 -2.93
N GLU A 143 -15.44 -13.23 -3.28
CA GLU A 143 -16.41 -13.52 -4.34
C GLU A 143 -15.71 -13.75 -5.69
N GLU A 144 -14.75 -12.90 -6.04
CA GLU A 144 -13.97 -13.08 -7.26
C GLU A 144 -13.17 -14.41 -7.24
N LEU A 145 -12.45 -14.66 -6.16
CA LEU A 145 -11.59 -15.86 -6.07
C LEU A 145 -12.41 -17.16 -5.97
N ILE A 146 -13.54 -17.17 -5.28
CA ILE A 146 -14.45 -18.31 -5.21
C ILE A 146 -15.03 -18.60 -6.61
N THR A 147 -15.53 -17.58 -7.31
CA THR A 147 -16.06 -17.72 -8.67
C THR A 147 -15.01 -18.30 -9.62
N LEU A 148 -13.77 -17.85 -9.51
CA LEU A 148 -12.67 -18.38 -10.32
C LEU A 148 -12.28 -19.81 -9.90
N ASP A 149 -12.30 -20.13 -8.61
CA ASP A 149 -11.99 -21.50 -8.14
C ASP A 149 -13.07 -22.51 -8.58
N GLN A 150 -14.33 -22.10 -8.62
CA GLN A 150 -15.45 -22.93 -9.09
C GLN A 150 -15.49 -23.05 -10.61
N SER A 151 -14.78 -22.19 -11.35
CA SER A 151 -14.70 -22.24 -12.80
C SER A 151 -13.91 -23.47 -13.29
N LYS A 152 -14.15 -23.88 -14.55
CA LYS A 152 -13.38 -24.96 -15.20
C LYS A 152 -11.91 -24.59 -15.45
N ASP A 153 -11.60 -23.30 -15.46
CA ASP A 153 -10.25 -22.78 -15.77
C ASP A 153 -9.46 -22.47 -14.48
N LYS A 154 -8.86 -23.51 -13.93
CA LYS A 154 -8.01 -23.39 -12.73
C LYS A 154 -6.77 -22.51 -12.94
N SER A 155 -6.38 -22.26 -14.19
CA SER A 155 -5.25 -21.36 -14.49
C SER A 155 -5.58 -19.91 -14.19
N LYS A 156 -6.83 -19.50 -14.43
CA LYS A 156 -7.31 -18.13 -14.08
C LYS A 156 -7.30 -17.90 -12.58
N TYR A 157 -7.83 -18.87 -11.82
CA TYR A 157 -7.77 -18.80 -10.35
C TYR A 157 -6.34 -18.64 -9.84
N SER A 158 -5.43 -19.54 -10.25
CA SER A 158 -4.04 -19.50 -9.80
C SER A 158 -3.32 -18.21 -10.20
N ARG A 159 -3.62 -17.64 -11.38
CA ARG A 159 -3.07 -16.36 -11.83
C ARG A 159 -3.60 -15.21 -10.98
N ARG A 160 -4.90 -15.21 -10.67
CA ARG A 160 -5.53 -14.15 -9.88
C ARG A 160 -5.09 -14.18 -8.42
N LEU A 161 -5.00 -15.36 -7.82
CA LEU A 161 -4.47 -15.54 -6.48
C LEU A 161 -3.03 -15.01 -6.36
N ARG A 162 -2.17 -15.39 -7.32
CA ARG A 162 -0.79 -14.86 -7.41
C ARG A 162 -0.75 -13.36 -7.66
N HIS A 163 -1.72 -12.81 -8.38
CA HIS A 163 -1.83 -11.36 -8.59
C HIS A 163 -2.00 -10.63 -7.26
N TYR A 164 -2.89 -11.07 -6.36
CA TYR A 164 -3.03 -10.48 -5.03
C TYR A 164 -1.82 -10.76 -4.13
N ALA A 165 -1.21 -11.94 -4.26
CA ALA A 165 -0.08 -12.32 -3.43
C ALA A 165 1.20 -11.50 -3.71
N LYS A 166 1.43 -11.06 -4.95
CA LYS A 166 2.69 -10.42 -5.38
C LYS A 166 2.91 -8.99 -4.87
N TYR A 167 1.85 -8.25 -4.53
CA TYR A 167 1.98 -6.86 -4.08
C TYR A 167 2.75 -6.77 -2.77
N GLN A 168 3.63 -5.77 -2.65
CA GLN A 168 4.38 -5.55 -1.41
C GLN A 168 3.42 -5.31 -0.25
N LEU A 169 2.41 -4.47 -0.47
CA LEU A 169 1.38 -4.19 0.52
C LEU A 169 0.00 -4.51 -0.07
N LEU A 170 -0.73 -5.39 0.60
CA LEU A 170 -2.13 -5.69 0.30
C LEU A 170 -2.99 -5.09 1.41
N PHE A 171 -3.92 -4.24 1.03
CA PHE A 171 -4.90 -3.63 1.91
C PHE A 171 -6.22 -4.35 1.72
N ILE A 172 -6.77 -4.92 2.79
CA ILE A 172 -8.06 -5.63 2.80
C ILE A 172 -8.99 -4.89 3.75
N ASP A 173 -9.98 -4.22 3.20
CA ASP A 173 -10.97 -3.52 3.99
C ASP A 173 -12.12 -4.44 4.43
N ASP A 174 -12.73 -4.14 5.57
CA ASP A 174 -13.86 -4.84 6.18
C ASP A 174 -13.68 -6.36 6.33
N PHE A 175 -12.47 -6.78 6.72
CA PHE A 175 -12.10 -8.18 6.93
C PHE A 175 -13.06 -8.89 7.89
N GLY A 176 -13.66 -9.99 7.42
CA GLY A 176 -14.52 -10.85 8.20
C GLY A 176 -15.96 -10.36 8.32
N ILE A 177 -16.39 -9.33 7.56
CA ILE A 177 -17.75 -8.78 7.62
C ILE A 177 -18.82 -9.75 7.12
N SER A 178 -18.44 -10.68 6.24
CA SER A 178 -19.32 -11.68 5.65
C SER A 178 -18.75 -13.09 5.77
N ARG A 179 -19.65 -14.09 5.78
CA ARG A 179 -19.30 -15.50 5.87
C ARG A 179 -19.26 -16.13 4.48
N PHE A 180 -18.15 -16.76 4.13
CA PHE A 180 -17.94 -17.42 2.84
C PHE A 180 -17.76 -18.94 2.95
N GLY A 181 -18.03 -19.50 4.12
CA GLY A 181 -17.94 -20.93 4.37
C GLY A 181 -16.53 -21.51 4.20
N GLU A 182 -16.47 -22.83 3.97
CA GLU A 182 -15.17 -23.53 3.86
C GLU A 182 -14.35 -23.11 2.63
N ASP A 183 -14.99 -22.87 1.48
CA ASP A 183 -14.29 -22.49 0.25
C ASP A 183 -13.62 -21.13 0.40
N GLY A 184 -14.35 -20.13 0.90
CA GLY A 184 -13.78 -18.80 1.17
C GLY A 184 -12.62 -18.87 2.17
N MET A 185 -12.77 -19.69 3.20
CA MET A 185 -11.72 -19.86 4.21
C MET A 185 -10.47 -20.52 3.68
N LYS A 186 -10.63 -21.55 2.83
CA LYS A 186 -9.52 -22.22 2.14
C LYS A 186 -8.76 -21.23 1.24
N ILE A 187 -9.48 -20.43 0.48
CA ILE A 187 -8.91 -19.42 -0.42
C ILE A 187 -8.16 -18.36 0.36
N LEU A 188 -8.80 -17.81 1.41
CA LEU A 188 -8.19 -16.80 2.28
C LEU A 188 -6.91 -17.34 2.95
N TYR A 189 -6.97 -18.56 3.49
CA TYR A 189 -5.79 -19.22 4.07
C TYR A 189 -4.65 -19.33 3.05
N HIS A 190 -4.93 -19.76 1.83
CA HIS A 190 -3.94 -19.87 0.76
C HIS A 190 -3.33 -18.52 0.43
N LEU A 191 -4.14 -17.46 0.29
CA LEU A 191 -3.65 -16.11 0.01
C LEU A 191 -2.72 -15.60 1.12
N ILE A 192 -3.17 -15.68 2.38
CA ILE A 192 -2.39 -15.20 3.52
C ILE A 192 -1.11 -16.02 3.70
N LYS A 193 -1.18 -17.36 3.50
CA LYS A 193 0.00 -18.23 3.52
C LYS A 193 1.00 -17.83 2.43
N MET A 194 0.56 -17.68 1.18
CA MET A 194 1.43 -17.27 0.08
C MET A 194 2.11 -15.92 0.34
N ARG A 195 1.39 -14.95 0.90
CA ARG A 195 1.95 -13.64 1.24
C ARG A 195 3.00 -13.73 2.35
N THR A 196 2.71 -14.54 3.37
CA THR A 196 3.67 -14.82 4.46
C THR A 196 4.94 -15.48 3.91
N ASP A 197 4.79 -16.50 3.07
CA ASP A 197 5.92 -17.22 2.47
C ASP A 197 6.75 -16.30 1.54
N GLN A 198 6.11 -15.34 0.86
CA GLN A 198 6.76 -14.31 0.04
C GLN A 198 7.23 -13.09 0.84
N GLN A 199 7.05 -13.11 2.15
CA GLN A 199 7.46 -12.02 3.05
C GLN A 199 6.82 -10.68 2.67
N ARG A 200 5.51 -10.68 2.40
CA ARG A 200 4.70 -9.52 2.03
C ARG A 200 3.77 -9.12 3.16
N SER A 201 3.69 -7.84 3.46
CA SER A 201 2.82 -7.31 4.52
C SER A 201 1.39 -7.14 4.04
N THR A 202 0.45 -7.48 4.92
CA THR A 202 -0.99 -7.25 4.72
C THR A 202 -1.49 -6.27 5.78
N LEU A 203 -2.17 -5.21 5.32
CA LEU A 203 -2.90 -4.30 6.20
C LEU A 203 -4.38 -4.61 6.05
N PHE A 204 -5.10 -4.69 7.15
CA PHE A 204 -6.54 -5.01 7.08
C PHE A 204 -7.32 -4.26 8.15
N SER A 205 -8.57 -3.94 7.86
CA SER A 205 -9.53 -3.42 8.82
C SER A 205 -10.53 -4.50 9.25
N SER A 206 -10.95 -4.50 10.49
CA SER A 206 -12.00 -5.40 10.96
C SER A 206 -12.85 -4.77 12.07
N GLN A 207 -14.12 -5.12 12.11
CA GLN A 207 -15.02 -4.80 13.22
C GLN A 207 -14.91 -5.82 14.34
N TYR A 208 -14.40 -7.01 14.05
CA TYR A 208 -14.31 -8.14 14.96
C TYR A 208 -12.89 -8.30 15.49
N ASN A 209 -12.80 -8.59 16.79
CA ASN A 209 -11.52 -8.97 17.37
C ASN A 209 -11.04 -10.32 16.82
N PRO A 210 -9.72 -10.55 16.74
CA PRO A 210 -9.19 -11.82 16.23
C PRO A 210 -9.71 -13.08 16.93
N ASP A 211 -10.08 -12.97 18.20
CA ASP A 211 -10.65 -14.09 18.95
C ASP A 211 -12.08 -14.45 18.54
N GLU A 212 -12.80 -13.52 17.90
CA GLU A 212 -14.16 -13.73 17.39
C GLU A 212 -14.17 -14.30 15.97
N TRP A 213 -13.00 -14.38 15.28
CA TRP A 213 -12.93 -14.82 13.88
C TRP A 213 -13.43 -16.24 13.66
N GLY A 214 -13.31 -17.13 14.63
CA GLY A 214 -13.89 -18.47 14.56
C GLY A 214 -15.40 -18.46 14.31
N SER A 215 -16.11 -17.58 15.01
CA SER A 215 -17.57 -17.46 14.90
C SER A 215 -18.01 -16.56 13.74
N CYS A 216 -17.34 -15.42 13.52
CA CYS A 216 -17.76 -14.49 12.47
C CYS A 216 -17.43 -15.00 11.04
N LEU A 217 -16.39 -15.82 10.86
CA LEU A 217 -16.08 -16.44 9.58
C LEU A 217 -16.91 -17.71 9.29
N GLY A 218 -17.74 -18.13 10.23
CA GLY A 218 -18.81 -19.11 10.00
C GLY A 218 -18.35 -20.55 9.82
N LEU A 219 -17.36 -20.98 10.59
CA LEU A 219 -16.83 -22.33 10.53
C LEU A 219 -17.37 -23.22 11.65
N ASP A 220 -17.65 -24.47 11.32
CA ASP A 220 -17.79 -25.55 12.28
C ASP A 220 -16.42 -25.97 12.85
N GLN A 221 -16.42 -26.95 13.75
CA GLN A 221 -15.19 -27.40 14.42
C GLN A 221 -14.07 -27.84 13.47
N SER A 222 -14.37 -28.25 12.23
CA SER A 222 -13.39 -28.72 11.24
C SER A 222 -12.53 -27.58 10.65
N GLY A 223 -13.03 -26.37 10.64
CA GLY A 223 -12.39 -25.18 10.08
C GLY A 223 -11.44 -24.43 11.03
N TYR A 224 -11.46 -24.72 12.33
CA TYR A 224 -10.68 -23.97 13.33
C TYR A 224 -9.19 -23.88 13.05
N GLY A 225 -8.58 -24.93 12.51
CA GLY A 225 -7.14 -24.92 12.18
C GLY A 225 -6.75 -23.90 11.10
N LYS A 226 -7.63 -23.64 10.13
CA LYS A 226 -7.39 -22.62 9.06
C LYS A 226 -7.56 -21.21 9.63
N VAL A 227 -8.59 -20.99 10.45
CA VAL A 227 -8.81 -19.69 11.12
C VAL A 227 -7.65 -19.36 12.03
N ASP A 228 -7.21 -20.30 12.87
CA ASP A 228 -6.06 -20.09 13.74
C ASP A 228 -4.78 -19.81 12.94
N GLY A 229 -4.61 -20.51 11.83
CA GLY A 229 -3.51 -20.28 10.90
C GLY A 229 -3.53 -18.87 10.27
N ILE A 230 -4.71 -18.34 9.92
CA ILE A 230 -4.90 -16.97 9.43
C ILE A 230 -4.64 -15.98 10.56
N ARG A 231 -5.31 -16.18 11.71
CA ARG A 231 -5.19 -15.33 12.89
C ARG A 231 -3.72 -15.15 13.28
N ARG A 232 -3.00 -16.23 13.54
CA ARG A 232 -1.60 -16.20 13.94
C ARG A 232 -0.70 -15.43 12.96
N ARG A 233 -0.97 -15.53 11.64
CA ARG A 233 -0.18 -14.81 10.63
C ARG A 233 -0.53 -13.33 10.59
N LEU A 234 -1.80 -13.00 10.58
CA LEU A 234 -2.25 -11.60 10.44
C LEU A 234 -2.01 -10.78 11.70
N THR A 235 -2.11 -11.39 12.91
CA THR A 235 -1.93 -10.67 14.19
C THR A 235 -0.50 -10.68 14.71
N SER A 236 0.46 -11.26 13.98
CA SER A 236 1.88 -11.28 14.39
C SER A 236 2.61 -9.95 14.21
N GLY A 237 1.90 -8.86 13.94
CA GLY A 237 2.46 -7.54 13.65
C GLY A 237 1.89 -6.45 14.56
N TYR A 238 1.52 -5.33 13.95
CA TYR A 238 1.00 -4.17 14.65
C TYR A 238 -0.53 -4.20 14.74
N THR A 239 -1.05 -3.69 15.84
CA THR A 239 -2.49 -3.53 16.06
C THR A 239 -2.80 -2.07 16.34
N VAL A 240 -3.75 -1.51 15.60
CA VAL A 240 -4.33 -0.19 15.84
C VAL A 240 -5.78 -0.38 16.23
N VAL A 241 -6.18 0.16 17.36
CA VAL A 241 -7.58 0.23 17.77
C VAL A 241 -8.04 1.67 17.62
N ILE A 242 -9.14 1.86 16.90
CA ILE A 242 -9.77 3.17 16.73
C ILE A 242 -11.06 3.16 17.54
N GLU A 243 -11.13 4.03 18.54
CA GLU A 243 -12.28 4.17 19.42
C GLU A 243 -13.04 5.46 19.12
N ARG A 244 -14.34 5.50 19.50
CA ARG A 244 -15.07 6.77 19.53
C ARG A 244 -14.67 7.53 20.79
N SER A 245 -14.37 8.81 20.68
CA SER A 245 -14.25 9.65 21.88
C SER A 245 -15.65 9.78 22.52
N LYS A 246 -15.68 9.67 23.83
CA LYS A 246 -16.90 9.93 24.60
C LYS A 246 -17.28 11.40 24.56
#